data_b07927e8e29c7b226400960d6b7d498d
#
_entry.id   b07927e8e29c7b226400960d6b7d498d
#
_cell.length_a   1.000
_cell.length_b   1.000
_cell.length_c   1.000
_cell.angle_alpha   90.00
_cell.angle_beta   90.00
_cell.angle_gamma   90.00
#
_symmetry.space_group_name_H-M   'P 1'
#
loop_
_entity.id
_entity.type
_entity.pdbx_description
1 polymer ?
#
loop_
_entity_poly.entity_id
_entity_poly.type
_entity_poly.pdbx_seq_one_letter_code
_entity_poly.pdbx_strand_id
1 'polypeptide(L)'
;MLKTIKIILLSIWNVWFYVLAFIGILTTFPLLILFSSSERFYPQFYWVARNIWSNIILFGMGFWPVVENKKKLEKGKSYMVVANHKSMIDVMLMVYCCKHPIVFVGKKELDKIPVFGYFYSKVCILVDRGNPKSRKDVYSKSIKRLEKGVSICIFPEGGVPEPGVVLREFKNGAFNLAIQFQIPIVPLS
;
A
#
# COMPACT_ATOMS: atom_id res chain seq x y z
N MET A 1 31.84 -14.58 10.04
CA MET A 1 31.26 -14.00 11.28
C MET A 1 30.40 -12.75 11.03
N LEU A 2 30.93 -11.64 10.54
CA LEU A 2 30.15 -10.40 10.26
C LEU A 2 28.95 -10.60 9.32
N LYS A 3 29.09 -11.38 8.24
CA LYS A 3 28.00 -11.67 7.30
C LYS A 3 26.86 -12.45 7.96
N THR A 4 27.18 -13.41 8.82
CA THR A 4 26.20 -14.21 9.56
C THR A 4 25.44 -13.35 10.57
N ILE A 5 26.14 -12.50 11.32
CA ILE A 5 25.53 -11.56 12.27
C ILE A 5 24.57 -10.62 11.54
N LYS A 6 24.96 -10.05 10.39
CA LYS A 6 24.10 -9.19 9.58
C LYS A 6 22.83 -9.92 9.13
N ILE A 7 22.92 -11.16 8.69
CA ILE A 7 21.74 -11.95 8.29
C ILE A 7 20.80 -12.17 9.47
N ILE A 8 21.33 -12.52 10.64
CA ILE A 8 20.53 -12.71 11.86
C ILE A 8 19.81 -11.42 12.24
N LEU A 9 20.53 -10.29 12.28
CA LEU A 9 19.92 -8.99 12.61
C LEU A 9 18.82 -8.59 11.62
N LEU A 10 19.03 -8.80 10.32
CA LEU A 10 18.01 -8.53 9.31
C LEU A 10 16.80 -9.46 9.45
N SER A 11 17.00 -10.71 9.82
CA SER A 11 15.90 -11.65 10.08
C SER A 11 15.08 -11.24 11.29
N ILE A 12 15.75 -10.85 12.39
CA ILE A 12 15.07 -10.31 13.60
C ILE A 12 14.29 -9.06 13.24
N TRP A 13 14.87 -8.16 12.47
CA TRP A 13 14.23 -6.93 12.01
C TRP A 13 12.97 -7.21 11.19
N ASN A 14 13.02 -8.18 10.27
CA ASN A 14 11.87 -8.60 9.48
C ASN A 14 10.78 -9.23 10.35
N VAL A 15 11.13 -10.09 11.30
CA VAL A 15 10.18 -10.68 12.24
C VAL A 15 9.51 -9.59 13.07
N TRP A 16 10.28 -8.62 13.56
CA TRP A 16 9.76 -7.49 14.32
C TRP A 16 8.72 -6.68 13.54
N PHE A 17 8.95 -6.43 12.24
CA PHE A 17 7.95 -5.81 11.37
C PHE A 17 6.62 -6.57 11.39
N TYR A 18 6.64 -7.90 11.26
CA TYR A 18 5.40 -8.70 11.27
C TYR A 18 4.73 -8.71 12.65
N VAL A 19 5.50 -8.69 13.72
CA VAL A 19 4.97 -8.55 15.09
C VAL A 19 4.22 -7.24 15.25
N LEU A 20 4.81 -6.12 14.82
CA LEU A 20 4.15 -4.82 14.86
C LEU A 20 2.91 -4.77 13.95
N ALA A 21 2.96 -5.37 12.77
CA ALA A 21 1.81 -5.47 11.89
C ALA A 21 0.66 -6.26 12.55
N PHE A 22 0.99 -7.37 13.22
CA PHE A 22 0.02 -8.18 13.97
C PHE A 22 -0.56 -7.41 15.15
N ILE A 23 0.27 -6.73 15.95
CA ILE A 23 -0.19 -5.85 17.06
C ILE A 23 -1.15 -4.79 16.52
N GLY A 24 -0.80 -4.13 15.42
CA GLY A 24 -1.66 -3.13 14.79
C GLY A 24 -3.02 -3.69 14.35
N ILE A 25 -3.05 -4.90 13.78
CA ILE A 25 -4.31 -5.57 13.44
C ILE A 25 -5.09 -5.92 14.71
N LEU A 26 -4.44 -6.52 15.71
CA LEU A 26 -5.09 -6.99 16.93
C LEU A 26 -5.73 -5.83 17.70
N THR A 27 -5.01 -4.73 17.89
CA THR A 27 -5.49 -3.54 18.62
C THR A 27 -6.63 -2.83 17.92
N THR A 28 -6.66 -2.89 16.58
CA THR A 28 -7.69 -2.21 15.77
C THR A 28 -8.74 -3.18 15.22
N PHE A 29 -8.69 -4.47 15.56
CA PHE A 29 -9.51 -5.53 14.99
C PHE A 29 -11.02 -5.23 14.94
N PRO A 30 -11.68 -4.77 16.04
CA PRO A 30 -13.11 -4.45 15.99
C PRO A 30 -13.44 -3.35 14.99
N LEU A 31 -12.59 -2.30 14.93
CA LEU A 31 -12.75 -1.20 13.99
C LEU A 31 -12.51 -1.65 12.54
N LEU A 32 -11.52 -2.51 12.31
CA LEU A 32 -11.24 -3.06 11.00
C LEU A 32 -12.40 -3.93 10.49
N ILE A 33 -13.00 -4.77 11.34
CA ILE A 33 -14.19 -5.57 10.99
C ILE A 33 -15.35 -4.63 10.61
N LEU A 34 -15.66 -3.66 11.49
CA LEU A 34 -16.75 -2.72 11.27
C LEU A 34 -16.58 -1.95 9.96
N PHE A 35 -15.41 -1.34 9.76
CA PHE A 35 -15.17 -0.47 8.61
C PHE A 35 -14.83 -1.21 7.32
N SER A 36 -14.49 -2.50 7.37
CA SER A 36 -14.35 -3.35 6.17
C SER A 36 -15.66 -3.99 5.72
N SER A 37 -16.76 -3.86 6.48
CA SER A 37 -18.06 -4.45 6.17
C SER A 37 -18.72 -3.86 4.92
N SER A 38 -18.46 -2.59 4.61
CA SER A 38 -19.01 -1.88 3.45
C SER A 38 -18.00 -0.88 2.89
N GLU A 39 -18.00 -0.73 1.56
CA GLU A 39 -17.18 0.29 0.88
C GLU A 39 -17.50 1.73 1.32
N ARG A 40 -18.71 1.99 1.86
CA ARG A 40 -19.07 3.29 2.43
C ARG A 40 -18.15 3.70 3.58
N PHE A 41 -17.66 2.73 4.34
CA PHE A 41 -16.78 2.98 5.49
C PHE A 41 -15.29 2.96 5.11
N TYR A 42 -14.96 2.92 3.82
CA TYR A 42 -13.57 2.93 3.37
C TYR A 42 -12.75 4.11 3.90
N PRO A 43 -13.28 5.36 3.95
CA PRO A 43 -12.55 6.48 4.53
C PRO A 43 -12.21 6.28 6.01
N GLN A 44 -13.10 5.69 6.80
CA GLN A 44 -12.87 5.38 8.21
C GLN A 44 -11.86 4.24 8.38
N PHE A 45 -11.97 3.19 7.56
CA PHE A 45 -10.97 2.13 7.51
C PHE A 45 -9.58 2.70 7.19
N TYR A 46 -9.50 3.56 6.18
CA TYR A 46 -8.25 4.23 5.79
C TYR A 46 -7.71 5.12 6.90
N TRP A 47 -8.58 5.82 7.62
CA TRP A 47 -8.18 6.64 8.76
C TRP A 47 -7.53 5.79 9.86
N VAL A 48 -8.09 4.63 10.20
CA VAL A 48 -7.51 3.67 11.16
C VAL A 48 -6.15 3.18 10.66
N ALA A 49 -6.08 2.75 9.41
CA ALA A 49 -4.84 2.28 8.82
C ALA A 49 -3.74 3.35 8.85
N ARG A 50 -4.11 4.61 8.55
CA ARG A 50 -3.17 5.74 8.48
C ARG A 50 -2.74 6.24 9.86
N ASN A 51 -3.68 6.41 10.79
CA ASN A 51 -3.38 7.11 12.05
C ASN A 51 -3.03 6.15 13.20
N ILE A 52 -3.34 4.87 13.07
CA ILE A 52 -3.04 3.87 14.09
C ILE A 52 -2.04 2.87 13.55
N TRP A 53 -2.41 2.09 12.54
CA TRP A 53 -1.62 0.96 12.08
C TRP A 53 -0.27 1.38 11.47
N SER A 54 -0.26 2.36 10.56
CA SER A 54 1.00 2.83 9.99
C SER A 54 1.93 3.45 11.05
N ASN A 55 1.38 4.16 12.04
CA ASN A 55 2.16 4.74 13.12
C ASN A 55 2.78 3.67 14.02
N ILE A 56 2.01 2.64 14.41
CA ILE A 56 2.53 1.52 15.19
C ILE A 56 3.73 0.89 14.47
N ILE A 57 3.59 0.62 13.17
CA ILE A 57 4.67 0.00 12.39
C ILE A 57 5.85 0.95 12.21
N LEU A 58 5.63 2.16 11.71
CA LEU A 58 6.72 3.09 11.41
C LEU A 58 7.52 3.45 12.66
N PHE A 59 6.85 3.92 13.71
CA PHE A 59 7.53 4.30 14.95
C PHE A 59 8.09 3.10 15.70
N GLY A 60 7.40 1.95 15.70
CA GLY A 60 7.90 0.71 16.29
C GLY A 60 9.12 0.15 15.56
N MET A 61 9.29 0.45 14.28
CA MET A 61 10.49 0.17 13.48
C MET A 61 11.56 1.25 13.60
N GLY A 62 11.32 2.32 14.38
CA GLY A 62 12.26 3.43 14.57
C GLY A 62 12.28 4.44 13.41
N PHE A 63 11.26 4.47 12.55
CA PHE A 63 11.15 5.48 11.49
C PHE A 63 10.34 6.68 11.93
N TRP A 64 10.86 7.88 11.68
CA TRP A 64 10.23 9.17 11.96
C TRP A 64 10.06 9.93 10.63
N PRO A 65 9.00 9.64 9.85
CA PRO A 65 8.87 10.22 8.52
C PRO A 65 8.66 11.73 8.58
N VAL A 66 9.43 12.45 7.78
CA VAL A 66 9.22 13.87 7.49
C VAL A 66 8.59 13.98 6.12
N VAL A 67 7.41 14.60 6.04
CA VAL A 67 6.67 14.73 4.80
C VAL A 67 6.82 16.15 4.27
N GLU A 68 7.57 16.31 3.20
CA GLU A 68 7.70 17.57 2.48
C GLU A 68 6.68 17.63 1.34
N ASN A 69 5.62 18.41 1.53
CA ASN A 69 4.59 18.61 0.51
C ASN A 69 4.80 19.92 -0.24
N LYS A 70 5.25 19.86 -1.48
CA LYS A 70 5.37 21.04 -2.34
C LYS A 70 4.02 21.49 -2.92
N LYS A 71 3.05 20.57 -3.08
CA LYS A 71 1.68 20.87 -3.54
C LYS A 71 0.66 20.14 -2.70
N LYS A 72 -0.39 20.84 -2.25
CA LYS A 72 -1.55 20.22 -1.60
C LYS A 72 -2.39 19.52 -2.68
N LEU A 73 -2.74 18.25 -2.45
CA LEU A 73 -3.71 17.55 -3.27
C LEU A 73 -5.11 18.14 -3.04
N GLU A 74 -5.87 18.32 -4.10
CA GLU A 74 -7.20 18.90 -4.02
C GLU A 74 -8.19 17.88 -3.42
N LYS A 75 -9.00 18.34 -2.47
CA LYS A 75 -10.02 17.49 -1.84
C LYS A 75 -11.06 17.06 -2.87
N GLY A 76 -11.40 15.78 -2.87
CA GLY A 76 -12.41 15.22 -3.81
C GLY A 76 -11.85 14.85 -5.18
N LYS A 77 -10.59 15.16 -5.49
CA LYS A 77 -9.92 14.66 -6.70
C LYS A 77 -9.18 13.34 -6.44
N SER A 78 -9.24 12.47 -7.43
CA SER A 78 -8.49 11.22 -7.44
C SER A 78 -7.16 11.39 -8.19
N TYR A 79 -6.16 10.64 -7.75
CA TYR A 79 -4.80 10.70 -8.26
C TYR A 79 -4.25 9.28 -8.49
N MET A 80 -3.33 9.16 -9.42
CA MET A 80 -2.45 8.00 -9.51
C MET A 80 -1.20 8.27 -8.68
N VAL A 81 -1.11 7.63 -7.51
CA VAL A 81 0.04 7.77 -6.61
C VAL A 81 1.05 6.69 -6.95
N VAL A 82 2.29 7.06 -7.21
CA VAL A 82 3.36 6.13 -7.58
C VAL A 82 4.58 6.36 -6.70
N ALA A 83 5.25 5.28 -6.33
CA ALA A 83 6.50 5.32 -5.60
C ALA A 83 7.41 4.15 -6.02
N ASN A 84 8.71 4.26 -5.80
CA ASN A 84 9.62 3.12 -5.84
C ASN A 84 9.34 2.17 -4.67
N HIS A 85 9.74 0.91 -4.79
CA HIS A 85 9.43 -0.14 -3.80
C HIS A 85 10.68 -0.89 -3.37
N LYS A 86 11.22 -0.54 -2.22
CA LYS A 86 12.43 -1.15 -1.65
C LYS A 86 12.15 -2.14 -0.53
N SER A 87 11.02 -1.99 0.16
CA SER A 87 10.70 -2.73 1.37
C SER A 87 9.20 -2.76 1.61
N MET A 88 8.72 -3.71 2.40
CA MET A 88 7.31 -3.74 2.85
C MET A 88 6.93 -2.50 3.66
N ILE A 89 7.91 -1.81 4.25
CA ILE A 89 7.69 -0.58 5.01
C ILE A 89 7.21 0.58 4.12
N ASP A 90 7.54 0.55 2.81
CA ASP A 90 7.11 1.58 1.86
C ASP A 90 5.59 1.66 1.76
N VAL A 91 4.89 0.53 1.91
CA VAL A 91 3.42 0.51 1.95
C VAL A 91 2.90 1.34 3.12
N MET A 92 3.55 1.21 4.29
CA MET A 92 3.18 1.98 5.49
C MET A 92 3.54 3.45 5.35
N LEU A 93 4.67 3.77 4.72
CA LEU A 93 5.06 5.14 4.39
C LEU A 93 4.04 5.79 3.45
N MET A 94 3.60 5.09 2.41
CA MET A 94 2.58 5.60 1.49
C MET A 94 1.26 5.89 2.21
N VAL A 95 0.81 4.98 3.09
CA VAL A 95 -0.40 5.18 3.91
C VAL A 95 -0.23 6.38 4.84
N TYR A 96 0.93 6.53 5.47
CA TYR A 96 1.23 7.65 6.37
C TYR A 96 1.25 8.99 5.63
N CYS A 97 1.94 9.06 4.48
CA CYS A 97 2.13 10.29 3.71
C CYS A 97 0.84 10.78 3.06
N CYS A 98 -0.02 9.86 2.58
CA CYS A 98 -1.24 10.23 1.88
C CYS A 98 -2.36 10.57 2.86
N LYS A 99 -2.74 11.85 2.95
CA LYS A 99 -3.87 12.30 3.79
C LYS A 99 -5.23 11.93 3.21
N HIS A 100 -5.33 11.80 1.88
CA HIS A 100 -6.52 11.35 1.17
C HIS A 100 -6.52 9.82 1.03
N PRO A 101 -7.68 9.16 1.06
CA PRO A 101 -7.76 7.72 0.89
C PRO A 101 -7.11 7.26 -0.41
N ILE A 102 -6.22 6.29 -0.30
CA ILE A 102 -5.61 5.60 -1.44
C ILE A 102 -5.94 4.11 -1.37
N VAL A 103 -6.09 3.47 -2.52
CA VAL A 103 -6.24 2.03 -2.66
C VAL A 103 -5.03 1.45 -3.38
N PHE A 104 -4.41 0.42 -2.82
CA PHE A 104 -3.29 -0.26 -3.46
C PHE A 104 -3.75 -1.27 -4.48
N VAL A 105 -3.01 -1.36 -5.60
CA VAL A 105 -3.07 -2.51 -6.49
C VAL A 105 -2.03 -3.51 -6.01
N GLY A 106 -2.51 -4.57 -5.40
CA GLY A 106 -1.68 -5.52 -4.68
C GLY A 106 -1.72 -6.94 -5.23
N LYS A 107 -0.73 -7.73 -4.85
CA LYS A 107 -0.54 -9.12 -5.31
C LYS A 107 -1.65 -10.01 -4.75
N LYS A 108 -2.35 -10.78 -5.62
CA LYS A 108 -3.49 -11.61 -5.23
C LYS A 108 -3.12 -12.66 -4.17
N GLU A 109 -1.93 -13.22 -4.25
CA GLU A 109 -1.50 -14.30 -3.36
C GLU A 109 -1.42 -13.90 -1.88
N LEU A 110 -1.39 -12.58 -1.58
CA LEU A 110 -1.39 -12.08 -0.21
C LEU A 110 -2.76 -12.23 0.48
N ASP A 111 -3.83 -12.48 -0.28
CA ASP A 111 -5.17 -12.75 0.28
C ASP A 111 -5.24 -14.07 1.07
N LYS A 112 -4.25 -14.96 0.85
CA LYS A 112 -4.15 -16.25 1.55
C LYS A 112 -3.54 -16.15 2.95
N ILE A 113 -2.97 -15.01 3.33
CA ILE A 113 -2.38 -14.81 4.64
C ILE A 113 -3.52 -14.74 5.69
N PRO A 114 -3.52 -15.62 6.72
CA PRO A 114 -4.57 -15.62 7.74
C PRO A 114 -4.76 -14.22 8.36
N VAL A 115 -6.00 -13.85 8.63
CA VAL A 115 -6.43 -12.57 9.20
C VAL A 115 -6.12 -11.37 8.26
N PHE A 116 -4.86 -11.16 7.91
CA PHE A 116 -4.43 -10.08 7.00
C PHE A 116 -5.14 -10.17 5.65
N GLY A 117 -5.17 -11.35 5.03
CA GLY A 117 -5.78 -11.57 3.71
C GLY A 117 -7.26 -11.21 3.67
N TYR A 118 -7.98 -11.43 4.76
CA TYR A 118 -9.38 -11.04 4.87
C TYR A 118 -9.57 -9.52 4.67
N PHE A 119 -8.80 -8.68 5.38
CA PHE A 119 -8.87 -7.23 5.22
C PHE A 119 -8.28 -6.78 3.89
N TYR A 120 -7.13 -7.35 3.53
CA TYR A 120 -6.43 -7.03 2.29
C TYR A 120 -7.29 -7.22 1.05
N SER A 121 -8.04 -8.33 0.96
CA SER A 121 -8.94 -8.61 -0.16
C SER A 121 -10.10 -7.62 -0.27
N LYS A 122 -10.54 -7.03 0.84
CA LYS A 122 -11.64 -6.06 0.87
C LYS A 122 -11.19 -4.64 0.54
N VAL A 123 -9.95 -4.29 0.89
CA VAL A 123 -9.48 -2.90 0.80
C VAL A 123 -8.51 -2.65 -0.34
N CYS A 124 -7.90 -3.68 -0.92
CA CYS A 124 -6.99 -3.58 -2.05
C CYS A 124 -7.63 -4.03 -3.37
N ILE A 125 -7.13 -3.55 -4.48
CA ILE A 125 -7.43 -4.09 -5.81
C ILE A 125 -6.44 -5.22 -6.07
N LEU A 126 -6.91 -6.47 -6.01
CA LEU A 126 -6.06 -7.63 -6.18
C LEU A 126 -5.77 -7.90 -7.65
N VAL A 127 -4.51 -8.20 -7.97
CA VAL A 127 -4.05 -8.55 -9.30
C VAL A 127 -3.23 -9.84 -9.29
N ASP A 128 -3.65 -10.80 -10.10
CA ASP A 128 -2.82 -11.91 -10.53
C ASP A 128 -2.01 -11.45 -11.75
N ARG A 129 -0.72 -11.23 -11.55
CA ARG A 129 0.15 -10.64 -12.56
C ARG A 129 0.43 -11.59 -13.73
N GLY A 130 0.31 -12.90 -13.52
CA GLY A 130 0.43 -13.94 -14.55
C GLY A 130 -0.79 -14.02 -15.47
N ASN A 131 -1.95 -13.53 -15.01
CA ASN A 131 -3.22 -13.67 -15.69
C ASN A 131 -3.63 -12.37 -16.43
N PRO A 132 -3.68 -12.36 -17.78
CA PRO A 132 -4.08 -11.19 -18.56
C PRO A 132 -5.49 -10.68 -18.23
N LYS A 133 -6.44 -11.58 -17.94
CA LYS A 133 -7.80 -11.24 -17.55
C LYS A 133 -7.81 -10.48 -16.21
N SER A 134 -7.06 -10.98 -15.23
CA SER A 134 -6.93 -10.30 -13.94
C SER A 134 -6.31 -8.90 -14.06
N ARG A 135 -5.36 -8.71 -14.98
CA ARG A 135 -4.81 -7.37 -15.27
C ARG A 135 -5.85 -6.42 -15.86
N LYS A 136 -6.75 -6.91 -16.73
CA LYS A 136 -7.88 -6.12 -17.27
C LYS A 136 -8.90 -5.80 -16.17
N ASP A 137 -9.16 -6.72 -15.23
CA ASP A 137 -10.09 -6.52 -14.12
C ASP A 137 -9.64 -5.41 -13.15
N VAL A 138 -8.32 -5.18 -13.02
CA VAL A 138 -7.80 -4.03 -12.26
C VAL A 138 -8.42 -2.73 -12.74
N TYR A 139 -8.58 -2.59 -14.05
CA TYR A 139 -9.15 -1.42 -14.68
C TYR A 139 -10.57 -1.14 -14.21
N SER A 140 -11.48 -2.10 -14.35
CA SER A 140 -12.88 -1.96 -13.95
C SER A 140 -13.04 -1.74 -12.43
N LYS A 141 -12.17 -2.35 -11.62
CA LYS A 141 -12.14 -2.14 -10.17
C LYS A 141 -11.60 -0.76 -9.80
N SER A 142 -10.66 -0.22 -10.58
CA SER A 142 -10.10 1.12 -10.39
C SER A 142 -11.14 2.20 -10.63
N ILE A 143 -11.95 2.08 -11.69
CA ILE A 143 -13.06 3.02 -11.97
C ILE A 143 -13.92 3.21 -10.72
N LYS A 144 -14.42 2.12 -10.15
CA LYS A 144 -15.30 2.15 -8.97
C LYS A 144 -14.69 2.88 -7.76
N ARG A 145 -13.38 2.85 -7.62
CA ARG A 145 -12.66 3.56 -6.54
C ARG A 145 -12.48 5.03 -6.86
N LEU A 146 -12.12 5.35 -8.11
CA LEU A 146 -11.93 6.72 -8.59
C LEU A 146 -13.22 7.53 -8.55
N GLU A 147 -14.35 6.94 -8.94
CA GLU A 147 -15.69 7.55 -8.85
C GLU A 147 -16.08 7.93 -7.41
N LYS A 148 -15.52 7.25 -6.42
CA LYS A 148 -15.69 7.55 -4.99
C LYS A 148 -14.66 8.53 -4.43
N GLY A 149 -13.85 9.15 -5.28
CA GLY A 149 -12.77 10.06 -4.87
C GLY A 149 -11.59 9.39 -4.20
N VAL A 150 -11.44 8.05 -4.33
CA VAL A 150 -10.30 7.30 -3.79
C VAL A 150 -9.20 7.25 -4.83
N SER A 151 -7.98 7.66 -4.45
CA SER A 151 -6.81 7.61 -5.32
C SER A 151 -6.25 6.19 -5.44
N ILE A 152 -5.60 5.87 -6.56
CA ILE A 152 -4.97 4.57 -6.79
C ILE A 152 -3.48 4.67 -6.47
N CYS A 153 -2.95 3.72 -5.73
CA CYS A 153 -1.53 3.62 -5.42
C CYS A 153 -0.92 2.38 -6.06
N ILE A 154 0.12 2.57 -6.85
CA ILE A 154 0.85 1.50 -7.52
C ILE A 154 2.35 1.71 -7.37
N PHE A 155 3.06 0.64 -7.03
CA PHE A 155 4.51 0.57 -7.17
C PHE A 155 4.85 0.07 -8.59
N PRO A 156 5.32 0.93 -9.49
CA PRO A 156 5.44 0.57 -10.90
C PRO A 156 6.53 -0.47 -11.17
N GLU A 157 7.47 -0.66 -10.25
CA GLU A 157 8.46 -1.75 -10.28
C GLU A 157 7.82 -3.15 -10.23
N GLY A 158 6.59 -3.22 -9.73
CA GLY A 158 5.83 -4.47 -9.64
C GLY A 158 6.24 -5.37 -8.48
N GLY A 159 7.02 -4.91 -7.53
CA GLY A 159 7.43 -5.61 -6.32
C GLY A 159 8.79 -5.14 -5.82
N VAL A 160 9.14 -5.58 -4.62
CA VAL A 160 10.45 -5.31 -4.03
C VAL A 160 11.55 -5.92 -4.92
N PRO A 161 12.59 -5.15 -5.31
CA PRO A 161 13.69 -5.67 -6.11
C PRO A 161 14.57 -6.65 -5.35
N GLU A 162 15.32 -7.46 -6.10
CA GLU A 162 16.34 -8.35 -5.54
C GLU A 162 17.44 -7.55 -4.84
N PRO A 163 18.11 -8.15 -3.84
CA PRO A 163 19.25 -7.50 -3.17
C PRO A 163 20.30 -7.00 -4.16
N GLY A 164 20.71 -5.74 -4.02
CA GLY A 164 21.70 -5.12 -4.91
C GLY A 164 21.09 -4.33 -6.09
N VAL A 165 19.83 -4.55 -6.43
CA VAL A 165 19.13 -3.77 -7.45
C VAL A 165 18.61 -2.47 -6.83
N VAL A 166 19.09 -1.33 -7.33
CA VAL A 166 18.70 0.00 -6.81
C VAL A 166 17.29 0.38 -7.26
N LEU A 167 16.95 0.14 -8.51
CA LEU A 167 15.66 0.46 -9.10
C LEU A 167 15.37 -0.55 -10.22
N ARG A 168 14.15 -1.09 -10.26
CA ARG A 168 13.68 -1.90 -11.40
C ARG A 168 13.05 -1.03 -12.45
N GLU A 169 13.00 -1.56 -13.68
CA GLU A 169 12.25 -0.95 -14.76
C GLU A 169 10.77 -0.77 -14.39
N PHE A 170 10.24 0.42 -14.67
CA PHE A 170 8.85 0.74 -14.40
C PHE A 170 7.93 0.12 -15.45
N LYS A 171 6.93 -0.61 -14.97
CA LYS A 171 5.88 -1.17 -15.81
C LYS A 171 4.83 -0.12 -16.14
N ASN A 172 4.32 -0.14 -17.36
CA ASN A 172 3.39 0.85 -17.89
C ASN A 172 1.99 0.83 -17.24
N GLY A 173 1.67 -0.14 -16.36
CA GLY A 173 0.32 -0.32 -15.80
C GLY A 173 -0.24 0.91 -15.10
N ALA A 174 0.54 1.56 -14.22
CA ALA A 174 0.13 2.76 -13.50
C ALA A 174 -0.08 3.95 -14.46
N PHE A 175 0.84 4.11 -15.40
CA PHE A 175 0.82 5.23 -16.36
C PHE A 175 -0.35 5.09 -17.35
N ASN A 176 -0.60 3.88 -17.86
CA ASN A 176 -1.74 3.60 -18.74
C ASN A 176 -3.08 3.87 -18.02
N LEU A 177 -3.21 3.48 -16.76
CA LEU A 177 -4.40 3.80 -15.96
C LEU A 177 -4.56 5.31 -15.79
N ALA A 178 -3.48 6.04 -15.47
CA ALA A 178 -3.55 7.49 -15.29
C ALA A 178 -3.97 8.21 -16.59
N ILE A 179 -3.41 7.80 -17.73
CA ILE A 179 -3.77 8.36 -19.06
C ILE A 179 -5.24 8.07 -19.37
N GLN A 180 -5.67 6.83 -19.18
CA GLN A 180 -7.01 6.39 -19.55
C GLN A 180 -8.10 7.04 -18.67
N PHE A 181 -7.81 7.28 -17.38
CA PHE A 181 -8.73 7.96 -16.47
C PHE A 181 -8.55 9.47 -16.43
N GLN A 182 -7.60 10.02 -17.19
CA GLN A 182 -7.28 11.47 -17.20
C GLN A 182 -7.01 12.03 -15.80
N ILE A 183 -6.33 11.22 -14.94
CA ILE A 183 -6.01 11.63 -13.57
C ILE A 183 -4.52 12.00 -13.43
N PRO A 184 -4.20 13.00 -12.60
CA PRO A 184 -2.82 13.40 -12.39
C PRO A 184 -2.00 12.32 -11.69
N ILE A 185 -0.71 12.22 -12.04
CA ILE A 185 0.25 11.35 -11.37
C ILE A 185 0.93 12.13 -10.24
N VAL A 186 1.00 11.52 -9.06
CA VAL A 186 1.70 12.05 -7.89
C VAL A 186 2.83 11.10 -7.52
N PRO A 187 4.08 11.42 -7.88
CA PRO A 187 5.23 10.64 -7.44
C PRO A 187 5.57 10.96 -5.98
N LEU A 188 5.92 9.93 -5.23
CA LEU A 188 6.49 9.99 -3.88
C LEU A 188 7.85 9.29 -3.89
N SER A 189 8.88 9.93 -3.34
CA SER A 189 10.25 9.43 -3.28
C SER A 189 10.86 9.65 -1.91
#